data_b17f17b8c8943fa2b048b4154b30d4d4
#
_entry.id   b17f17b8c8943fa2b048b4154b30d4d4
#
_cell.length_a   1.000
_cell.length_b   1.000
_cell.length_c   1.000
_cell.angle_alpha   90.00
_cell.angle_beta   90.00
_cell.angle_gamma   90.00
#
_symmetry.space_group_name_H-M   'P 1'
#
loop_
_entity.id
_entity.type
_entity.pdbx_description
1 polymer ?
#
loop_
_entity_poly.entity_id
_entity_poly.type
_entity_poly.pdbx_seq_one_letter_code
_entity_poly.pdbx_strand_id
1 'polypeptide(L)'
;MRDRVGKSLRLEEWARRDSFLHRRDARGKILSVLLFLIAVSSTPSSSPAAFVPAAFLLIFGLIVSGLPVLELLSRACVIVPFSVFFGFVSWLENGNALFAGALVARSYVSALAVVLLMGVTPLPELFGGLRGMGVPAVLVMVLQSLVRYLRVIVDHGARMRRAALCRDAGVLPRRNRRSLWRRASGALAVLFGRSYARAEGVHRAMVARGFRGDFLSSRPTSFTAQDWLYLAGTGLAILGARYLAPVWQ
;
A
#
# COMPACT_ATOMS: atom_id res chain seq x y z
N MET A 1 -4.79 8.90 -17.52
CA MET A 1 -4.34 7.53 -17.17
C MET A 1 -2.81 7.44 -17.06
N ARG A 2 -2.04 8.20 -17.84
CA ARG A 2 -0.57 8.34 -17.73
C ARG A 2 -0.12 8.83 -16.34
N ASP A 3 -0.84 9.77 -15.74
CA ASP A 3 -0.50 10.36 -14.43
C ASP A 3 -0.67 9.40 -13.26
N ARG A 4 -1.61 8.45 -13.33
CA ARG A 4 -1.80 7.45 -12.26
C ARG A 4 -0.73 6.36 -12.29
N VAL A 5 -0.29 5.92 -13.46
CA VAL A 5 0.83 4.98 -13.62
C VAL A 5 2.14 5.65 -13.23
N GLY A 6 2.33 6.94 -13.58
CA GLY A 6 3.48 7.73 -13.15
C GLY A 6 3.56 7.93 -11.63
N LYS A 7 2.40 8.04 -10.94
CA LYS A 7 2.37 8.17 -9.47
C LYS A 7 2.71 6.87 -8.73
N SER A 8 2.38 5.70 -9.27
CA SER A 8 2.76 4.41 -8.67
C SER A 8 4.25 4.10 -8.88
N LEU A 9 4.82 4.49 -10.02
CA LEU A 9 6.25 4.36 -10.30
C LEU A 9 7.11 5.20 -9.35
N ARG A 10 6.63 6.38 -8.93
CA ARG A 10 7.35 7.23 -7.96
C ARG A 10 7.46 6.60 -6.56
N LEU A 11 6.49 5.80 -6.12
CA LEU A 11 6.60 5.06 -4.84
C LEU A 11 7.72 4.02 -4.89
N GLU A 12 7.88 3.34 -6.01
CA GLU A 12 8.98 2.38 -6.20
C GLU A 12 10.35 3.09 -6.30
N GLU A 13 10.39 4.31 -6.85
CA GLU A 13 11.61 5.14 -6.89
C GLU A 13 12.01 5.60 -5.48
N TRP A 14 11.03 5.96 -4.64
CA TRP A 14 11.29 6.37 -3.25
C TRP A 14 11.73 5.21 -2.38
N ALA A 15 11.12 4.04 -2.55
CA ALA A 15 11.48 2.83 -1.83
C ALA A 15 12.90 2.31 -2.17
N ARG A 16 13.55 2.87 -3.21
CA ARG A 16 14.94 2.59 -3.59
C ARG A 16 15.96 3.60 -3.05
N ARG A 17 15.49 4.62 -2.30
CA ARG A 17 16.41 5.57 -1.66
C ARG A 17 17.12 4.93 -0.49
N ASP A 18 18.37 5.31 -0.27
CA ASP A 18 19.17 4.87 0.87
C ASP A 18 18.96 5.83 2.05
N SER A 19 18.14 5.42 3.03
CA SER A 19 18.09 6.06 4.34
C SER A 19 18.21 5.03 5.45
N PHE A 20 18.39 5.48 6.68
CA PHE A 20 18.50 4.61 7.85
C PHE A 20 17.34 3.64 7.98
N LEU A 21 16.10 4.10 7.69
CA LEU A 21 14.91 3.25 7.70
C LEU A 21 14.89 2.24 6.56
N HIS A 22 15.40 2.59 5.37
CA HIS A 22 15.41 1.69 4.22
C HIS A 22 16.27 0.44 4.44
N ARG A 23 17.37 0.55 5.19
CA ARG A 23 18.30 -0.55 5.46
C ARG A 23 17.82 -1.55 6.50
N ARG A 24 16.72 -1.27 7.21
CA ARG A 24 16.17 -2.16 8.24
C ARG A 24 15.34 -3.28 7.64
N ASP A 25 15.28 -4.41 8.37
CA ASP A 25 14.51 -5.58 7.94
C ASP A 25 13.01 -5.23 7.80
N ALA A 26 12.40 -5.71 6.70
CA ALA A 26 10.97 -5.49 6.41
C ALA A 26 10.04 -6.04 7.50
N ARG A 27 10.44 -7.11 8.19
CA ARG A 27 9.68 -7.68 9.32
C ARG A 27 9.51 -6.67 10.46
N GLY A 28 10.61 -6.02 10.86
CA GLY A 28 10.59 -5.01 11.90
C GLY A 28 9.70 -3.82 11.55
N LYS A 29 9.76 -3.36 10.30
CA LYS A 29 8.93 -2.25 9.80
C LYS A 29 7.44 -2.62 9.79
N ILE A 30 7.10 -3.81 9.30
CA ILE A 30 5.70 -4.30 9.28
C ILE A 30 5.17 -4.39 10.71
N LEU A 31 5.96 -4.99 11.62
CA LEU A 31 5.55 -5.16 13.02
C LEU A 31 5.38 -3.83 13.74
N SER A 32 6.30 -2.87 13.52
CA SER A 32 6.21 -1.53 14.12
C SER A 32 4.97 -0.76 13.66
N VAL A 33 4.63 -0.83 12.35
CA VAL A 33 3.41 -0.19 11.83
C VAL A 33 2.16 -0.91 12.34
N LEU A 34 2.18 -2.23 12.45
CA LEU A 34 1.05 -3.00 13.01
C LEU A 34 0.81 -2.61 14.48
N LEU A 35 1.85 -2.56 15.30
CA LEU A 35 1.76 -2.11 16.69
C LEU A 35 1.24 -0.68 16.80
N PHE A 36 1.72 0.20 15.91
CA PHE A 36 1.23 1.57 15.83
C PHE A 36 -0.27 1.63 15.52
N LEU A 37 -0.74 0.87 14.53
CA LEU A 37 -2.16 0.81 14.16
C LEU A 37 -3.02 0.28 15.32
N ILE A 38 -2.55 -0.74 16.04
CA ILE A 38 -3.23 -1.28 17.23
C ILE A 38 -3.31 -0.21 18.31
N ALA A 39 -2.22 0.51 18.58
CA ALA A 39 -2.20 1.58 19.57
C ALA A 39 -3.16 2.72 19.23
N VAL A 40 -3.14 3.20 17.99
CA VAL A 40 -4.07 4.23 17.49
C VAL A 40 -5.52 3.74 17.55
N SER A 41 -5.77 2.47 17.20
CA SER A 41 -7.10 1.87 17.27
C SER A 41 -7.62 1.76 18.71
N SER A 42 -6.74 1.48 19.67
CA SER A 42 -7.09 1.37 21.09
C SER A 42 -7.21 2.71 21.81
N THR A 43 -6.85 3.83 21.17
CA THR A 43 -6.98 5.16 21.78
C THR A 43 -8.45 5.60 21.82
N PRO A 44 -8.97 6.05 22.98
CA PRO A 44 -10.36 6.51 23.09
C PRO A 44 -10.60 7.70 22.14
N SER A 45 -11.77 7.71 21.49
CA SER A 45 -12.13 8.74 20.50
C SER A 45 -12.88 9.92 21.15
N SER A 46 -12.44 10.37 22.32
CA SER A 46 -13.09 11.48 23.04
C SER A 46 -12.84 12.83 22.38
N SER A 47 -11.62 13.05 21.87
CA SER A 47 -11.25 14.28 21.16
C SER A 47 -10.24 14.00 20.04
N PRO A 48 -10.19 14.85 18.97
CA PRO A 48 -9.17 14.72 17.93
C PRO A 48 -7.75 15.01 18.44
N ALA A 49 -7.62 15.76 19.53
CA ALA A 49 -6.35 16.08 20.15
C ALA A 49 -5.61 14.86 20.71
N ALA A 50 -6.32 13.79 21.08
CA ALA A 50 -5.73 12.54 21.55
C ALA A 50 -4.79 11.87 20.51
N PHE A 51 -4.93 12.21 19.22
CA PHE A 51 -4.08 11.66 18.15
C PHE A 51 -2.86 12.52 17.81
N VAL A 52 -2.70 13.69 18.47
CA VAL A 52 -1.54 14.59 18.25
C VAL A 52 -0.20 13.91 18.53
N PRO A 53 0.01 13.18 19.65
CA PRO A 53 1.28 12.50 19.89
C PRO A 53 1.60 11.44 18.84
N ALA A 54 0.58 10.70 18.38
CA ALA A 54 0.73 9.71 17.32
C ALA A 54 1.09 10.35 15.97
N ALA A 55 0.45 11.47 15.64
CA ALA A 55 0.77 12.25 14.43
C ALA A 55 2.20 12.80 14.47
N PHE A 56 2.63 13.32 15.64
CA PHE A 56 3.99 13.81 15.82
C PHE A 56 5.04 12.72 15.62
N LEU A 57 4.81 11.52 16.19
CA LEU A 57 5.68 10.37 16.02
C LEU A 57 5.80 9.94 14.54
N LEU A 58 4.70 9.99 13.79
CA LEU A 58 4.73 9.71 12.35
C LEU A 58 5.48 10.78 11.56
N ILE A 59 5.26 12.06 11.87
CA ILE A 59 5.98 13.16 11.21
C ILE A 59 7.49 13.03 11.47
N PHE A 60 7.88 12.70 12.69
CA PHE A 60 9.28 12.42 13.03
C PHE A 60 9.83 11.25 12.21
N GLY A 61 9.09 10.14 12.09
CA GLY A 61 9.45 9.01 11.24
C GLY A 61 9.58 9.40 9.75
N LEU A 62 8.72 10.28 9.26
CA LEU A 62 8.79 10.84 7.90
C LEU A 62 10.07 11.65 7.67
N ILE A 63 10.44 12.50 8.61
CA ILE A 63 11.65 13.32 8.54
C ILE A 63 12.90 12.43 8.52
N VAL A 64 12.95 11.43 9.42
CA VAL A 64 14.06 10.46 9.50
C VAL A 64 14.16 9.60 8.23
N SER A 65 13.04 9.32 7.56
CA SER A 65 13.03 8.56 6.31
C SER A 65 13.57 9.33 5.10
N GLY A 66 13.64 10.68 5.18
CA GLY A 66 14.07 11.53 4.07
C GLY A 66 13.11 11.56 2.87
N LEU A 67 11.84 11.16 3.09
CA LEU A 67 10.81 11.17 2.06
C LEU A 67 10.18 12.56 1.91
N PRO A 68 9.65 12.92 0.74
CA PRO A 68 8.96 14.21 0.54
C PRO A 68 7.64 14.22 1.33
N VAL A 69 7.68 14.87 2.49
CA VAL A 69 6.57 14.91 3.46
C VAL A 69 5.28 15.37 2.81
N LEU A 70 5.34 16.43 1.98
CA LEU A 70 4.17 17.02 1.35
C LEU A 70 3.45 16.06 0.38
N GLU A 71 4.22 15.24 -0.35
CA GLU A 71 3.63 14.26 -1.27
C GLU A 71 3.01 13.07 -0.53
N LEU A 72 3.55 12.66 0.61
CA LEU A 72 2.97 11.60 1.43
C LEU A 72 1.70 12.07 2.13
N LEU A 73 1.70 13.30 2.70
CA LEU A 73 0.51 13.91 3.26
C LEU A 73 -0.62 14.03 2.24
N SER A 74 -0.31 14.49 1.02
CA SER A 74 -1.31 14.57 -0.05
C SER A 74 -1.86 13.22 -0.48
N ARG A 75 -1.07 12.14 -0.38
CA ARG A 75 -1.54 10.77 -0.66
C ARG A 75 -2.42 10.23 0.46
N ALA A 76 -2.09 10.52 1.71
CA ALA A 76 -2.96 10.17 2.83
C ALA A 76 -4.30 10.92 2.77
N CYS A 77 -4.35 12.12 2.18
CA CYS A 77 -5.59 12.88 1.97
C CYS A 77 -6.63 12.18 1.09
N VAL A 78 -6.27 11.17 0.32
CA VAL A 78 -7.23 10.38 -0.49
C VAL A 78 -8.27 9.68 0.40
N ILE A 79 -7.93 9.39 1.66
CA ILE A 79 -8.86 8.75 2.62
C ILE A 79 -9.80 9.75 3.29
N VAL A 80 -9.45 11.04 3.28
CA VAL A 80 -10.20 12.11 3.98
C VAL A 80 -11.66 12.21 3.54
N PRO A 81 -12.03 12.22 2.24
CA PRO A 81 -13.43 12.32 1.85
C PRO A 81 -14.29 11.21 2.43
N PHE A 82 -13.72 9.99 2.47
CA PHE A 82 -14.40 8.82 3.01
C PHE A 82 -14.54 8.91 4.55
N SER A 83 -13.47 9.28 5.25
CA SER A 83 -13.50 9.42 6.71
C SER A 83 -14.38 10.58 7.17
N VAL A 84 -14.43 11.69 6.42
CA VAL A 84 -15.34 12.82 6.69
C VAL A 84 -16.79 12.40 6.52
N PHE A 85 -17.11 11.59 5.51
CA PHE A 85 -18.47 11.05 5.34
C PHE A 85 -18.90 10.22 6.57
N PHE A 86 -18.05 9.30 7.04
CA PHE A 86 -18.35 8.53 8.25
C PHE A 86 -18.38 9.38 9.52
N GLY A 87 -17.50 10.37 9.63
CA GLY A 87 -17.53 11.35 10.71
C GLY A 87 -18.83 12.15 10.74
N PHE A 88 -19.33 12.54 9.58
CA PHE A 88 -20.62 13.25 9.44
C PHE A 88 -21.81 12.38 9.87
N VAL A 89 -21.85 11.11 9.43
CA VAL A 89 -22.88 10.16 9.86
C VAL A 89 -22.83 9.98 11.38
N SER A 90 -21.65 9.78 11.95
CA SER A 90 -21.48 9.64 13.40
C SER A 90 -21.87 10.89 14.19
N TRP A 91 -21.66 12.08 13.62
CA TRP A 91 -22.14 13.32 14.22
C TRP A 91 -23.66 13.42 14.25
N LEU A 92 -24.33 12.97 13.18
CA LEU A 92 -25.79 12.92 13.12
C LEU A 92 -26.39 11.95 14.16
N GLU A 93 -25.73 10.83 14.43
CA GLU A 93 -26.18 9.85 15.40
C GLU A 93 -25.94 10.30 16.86
N ASN A 94 -24.74 10.81 17.15
CA ASN A 94 -24.29 11.06 18.52
C ASN A 94 -24.35 12.54 18.93
N GLY A 95 -24.58 13.45 17.99
CA GLY A 95 -24.58 14.91 18.23
C GLY A 95 -23.24 15.50 18.67
N ASN A 96 -22.16 14.69 18.71
CA ASN A 96 -20.86 15.07 19.22
C ASN A 96 -19.85 15.31 18.09
N ALA A 97 -19.57 16.57 17.78
CA ALA A 97 -18.62 16.98 16.75
C ALA A 97 -17.17 16.59 17.09
N LEU A 98 -16.79 16.55 18.36
CA LEU A 98 -15.44 16.14 18.78
C LEU A 98 -15.20 14.65 18.48
N PHE A 99 -16.19 13.82 18.74
CA PHE A 99 -16.10 12.38 18.42
C PHE A 99 -15.97 12.15 16.91
N ALA A 100 -16.75 12.86 16.09
CA ALA A 100 -16.66 12.81 14.64
C ALA A 100 -15.28 13.27 14.14
N GLY A 101 -14.73 14.36 14.70
CA GLY A 101 -13.37 14.82 14.40
C GLY A 101 -12.29 13.81 14.78
N ALA A 102 -12.46 13.11 15.90
CA ALA A 102 -11.55 12.07 16.34
C ALA A 102 -11.52 10.87 15.38
N LEU A 103 -12.66 10.47 14.80
CA LEU A 103 -12.73 9.43 13.77
C LEU A 103 -11.97 9.82 12.51
N VAL A 104 -12.09 11.07 12.06
CA VAL A 104 -11.34 11.58 10.91
C VAL A 104 -9.85 11.61 11.19
N ALA A 105 -9.44 12.12 12.36
CA ALA A 105 -8.03 12.16 12.76
C ALA A 105 -7.42 10.77 12.85
N ARG A 106 -8.11 9.81 13.48
CA ARG A 106 -7.72 8.40 13.55
C ARG A 106 -7.47 7.81 12.18
N SER A 107 -8.42 7.98 11.27
CA SER A 107 -8.34 7.44 9.90
C SER A 107 -7.16 8.02 9.13
N TYR A 108 -6.93 9.32 9.26
CA TYR A 108 -5.84 10.02 8.60
C TYR A 108 -4.46 9.58 9.11
N VAL A 109 -4.30 9.51 10.44
CA VAL A 109 -3.06 9.05 11.09
C VAL A 109 -2.75 7.60 10.71
N SER A 110 -3.76 6.73 10.70
CA SER A 110 -3.60 5.33 10.27
C SER A 110 -3.20 5.22 8.80
N ALA A 111 -3.83 5.99 7.92
CA ALA A 111 -3.48 6.02 6.49
C ALA A 111 -2.05 6.50 6.27
N LEU A 112 -1.63 7.54 7.00
CA LEU A 112 -0.28 8.08 6.91
C LEU A 112 0.77 7.03 7.30
N ALA A 113 0.52 6.23 8.35
CA ALA A 113 1.40 5.15 8.76
C ALA A 113 1.59 4.09 7.65
N VAL A 114 0.50 3.70 6.99
CA VAL A 114 0.55 2.73 5.88
C VAL A 114 1.26 3.32 4.66
N VAL A 115 1.00 4.57 4.33
CA VAL A 115 1.67 5.26 3.21
C VAL A 115 3.17 5.41 3.47
N LEU A 116 3.57 5.68 4.72
CA LEU A 116 4.97 5.71 5.14
C LEU A 116 5.64 4.35 4.94
N LEU A 117 5.01 3.26 5.39
CA LEU A 117 5.53 1.89 5.19
C LEU A 117 5.76 1.58 3.71
N MET A 118 4.78 1.90 2.86
CA MET A 118 4.87 1.71 1.41
C MET A 118 5.92 2.59 0.74
N GLY A 119 6.20 3.76 1.31
CA GLY A 119 7.25 4.67 0.82
C GLY A 119 8.67 4.23 1.20
N VAL A 120 8.82 3.52 2.34
CA VAL A 120 10.12 3.09 2.86
C VAL A 120 10.48 1.66 2.44
N THR A 121 9.49 0.83 2.11
CA THR A 121 9.74 -0.59 1.85
C THR A 121 9.17 -1.01 0.49
N PRO A 122 10.02 -1.46 -0.45
CA PRO A 122 9.54 -1.94 -1.73
C PRO A 122 8.73 -3.21 -1.59
N LEU A 123 7.71 -3.39 -2.43
CA LEU A 123 6.79 -4.54 -2.39
C LEU A 123 7.48 -5.91 -2.32
N PRO A 124 8.58 -6.20 -3.07
CA PRO A 124 9.26 -7.48 -2.96
C PRO A 124 9.85 -7.76 -1.57
N GLU A 125 10.34 -6.72 -0.88
CA GLU A 125 10.87 -6.84 0.48
C GLU A 125 9.75 -7.04 1.50
N LEU A 126 8.59 -6.37 1.31
CA LEU A 126 7.39 -6.61 2.12
C LEU A 126 6.96 -8.08 2.05
N PHE A 127 6.94 -8.66 0.86
CA PHE A 127 6.61 -10.08 0.70
C PHE A 127 7.64 -11.01 1.35
N GLY A 128 8.92 -10.65 1.28
CA GLY A 128 9.98 -11.36 2.00
C GLY A 128 9.78 -11.30 3.52
N GLY A 129 9.41 -10.12 4.04
CA GLY A 129 9.07 -9.91 5.44
C GLY A 129 7.88 -10.77 5.89
N LEU A 130 6.79 -10.79 5.11
CA LEU A 130 5.61 -11.64 5.39
C LEU A 130 5.95 -13.12 5.45
N ARG A 131 6.80 -13.61 4.54
CA ARG A 131 7.30 -15.00 4.58
C ARG A 131 8.04 -15.28 5.88
N GLY A 132 8.88 -14.35 6.31
CA GLY A 132 9.63 -14.46 7.54
C GLY A 132 8.79 -14.38 8.82
N MET A 133 7.54 -13.92 8.73
CA MET A 133 6.54 -13.89 9.81
C MET A 133 5.66 -15.15 9.83
N GLY A 134 5.94 -16.17 8.99
CA GLY A 134 5.22 -17.44 8.99
C GLY A 134 4.12 -17.54 7.92
N VAL A 135 4.00 -16.58 7.01
CA VAL A 135 3.05 -16.70 5.89
C VAL A 135 3.50 -17.83 4.95
N PRO A 136 2.60 -18.74 4.54
CA PRO A 136 2.93 -19.85 3.65
C PRO A 136 3.66 -19.41 2.38
N ALA A 137 4.73 -20.10 2.01
CA ALA A 137 5.55 -19.77 0.84
C ALA A 137 4.74 -19.65 -0.45
N VAL A 138 3.71 -20.50 -0.61
CA VAL A 138 2.81 -20.48 -1.78
C VAL A 138 2.08 -19.16 -1.92
N LEU A 139 1.56 -18.58 -0.82
CA LEU A 139 0.86 -17.29 -0.84
C LEU A 139 1.82 -16.17 -1.24
N VAL A 140 3.01 -16.15 -0.65
CA VAL A 140 4.03 -15.14 -0.97
C VAL A 140 4.45 -15.23 -2.44
N MET A 141 4.62 -16.44 -2.97
CA MET A 141 4.93 -16.70 -4.36
C MET A 141 3.83 -16.17 -5.31
N VAL A 142 2.57 -16.43 -4.97
CA VAL A 142 1.42 -15.93 -5.75
C VAL A 142 1.40 -14.41 -5.75
N LEU A 143 1.59 -13.76 -4.60
CA LEU A 143 1.63 -12.28 -4.48
C LEU A 143 2.78 -11.68 -5.29
N GLN A 144 3.98 -12.25 -5.22
CA GLN A 144 5.13 -11.80 -6.02
C GLN A 144 4.86 -11.92 -7.52
N SER A 145 4.30 -13.06 -7.93
CA SER A 145 3.91 -13.30 -9.33
C SER A 145 2.83 -12.32 -9.77
N LEU A 146 1.81 -12.08 -8.95
CA LEU A 146 0.73 -11.13 -9.21
C LEU A 146 1.28 -9.74 -9.50
N VAL A 147 2.11 -9.18 -8.63
CA VAL A 147 2.69 -7.83 -8.83
C VAL A 147 3.56 -7.77 -10.07
N ARG A 148 4.34 -8.82 -10.34
CA ARG A 148 5.18 -8.90 -11.54
C ARG A 148 4.35 -8.90 -12.82
N TYR A 149 3.31 -9.74 -12.89
CA TYR A 149 2.49 -9.88 -14.09
C TYR A 149 1.44 -8.79 -14.24
N LEU A 150 1.04 -8.12 -13.15
CA LEU A 150 0.14 -6.98 -13.22
C LEU A 150 0.69 -5.88 -14.15
N ARG A 151 1.98 -5.56 -14.06
CA ARG A 151 2.63 -4.58 -14.97
C ARG A 151 2.55 -5.04 -16.43
N VAL A 152 2.81 -6.31 -16.68
CA VAL A 152 2.74 -6.88 -18.03
C VAL A 152 1.32 -6.82 -18.58
N ILE A 153 0.30 -7.13 -17.77
CA ILE A 153 -1.11 -7.08 -18.17
C ILE A 153 -1.53 -5.64 -18.47
N VAL A 154 -1.15 -4.68 -17.63
CA VAL A 154 -1.43 -3.24 -17.86
C VAL A 154 -0.80 -2.77 -19.18
N ASP A 155 0.43 -3.16 -19.48
CA ASP A 155 1.10 -2.83 -20.74
C ASP A 155 0.42 -3.49 -21.95
N HIS A 156 -0.02 -4.73 -21.82
CA HIS A 156 -0.81 -5.39 -22.87
C HIS A 156 -2.14 -4.67 -23.11
N GLY A 157 -2.87 -4.32 -22.04
CA GLY A 157 -4.12 -3.56 -22.13
C GLY A 157 -3.91 -2.19 -22.78
N ALA A 158 -2.83 -1.49 -22.45
CA ALA A 158 -2.48 -0.21 -23.06
C ALA A 158 -2.16 -0.34 -24.56
N ARG A 159 -1.45 -1.41 -24.97
CA ARG A 159 -1.19 -1.70 -26.39
C ARG A 159 -2.47 -2.04 -27.15
N MET A 160 -3.33 -2.89 -26.58
CA MET A 160 -4.63 -3.23 -27.18
C MET A 160 -5.50 -1.99 -27.36
N ARG A 161 -5.55 -1.10 -26.36
CA ARG A 161 -6.29 0.16 -26.45
C ARG A 161 -5.76 1.05 -27.56
N ARG A 162 -4.42 1.21 -27.69
CA ARG A 162 -3.81 1.99 -28.77
C ARG A 162 -4.14 1.39 -30.14
N ALA A 163 -4.03 0.09 -30.30
CA ALA A 163 -4.37 -0.60 -31.55
C ALA A 163 -5.85 -0.43 -31.90
N ALA A 164 -6.77 -0.47 -30.93
CA ALA A 164 -8.18 -0.23 -31.14
C ALA A 164 -8.44 1.22 -31.60
N LEU A 165 -7.80 2.21 -30.99
CA LEU A 165 -7.91 3.61 -31.38
C LEU A 165 -7.40 3.85 -32.82
N CYS A 166 -6.31 3.20 -33.24
CA CYS A 166 -5.81 3.30 -34.60
C CYS A 166 -6.77 2.68 -35.62
N ARG A 167 -7.45 1.58 -35.28
CA ARG A 167 -8.43 0.92 -36.16
C ARG A 167 -9.74 1.71 -36.25
N ASP A 168 -10.11 2.42 -35.19
CA ASP A 168 -11.35 3.19 -35.08
C ASP A 168 -11.18 4.67 -35.52
N ALA A 169 -10.00 5.09 -35.98
CA ALA A 169 -9.71 6.46 -36.37
C ALA A 169 -10.54 6.86 -37.60
N GLY A 170 -11.74 7.34 -37.38
CA GLY A 170 -12.65 7.89 -38.39
C GLY A 170 -14.04 7.27 -38.44
N VAL A 171 -14.37 6.23 -37.70
CA VAL A 171 -15.62 5.46 -37.92
C VAL A 171 -16.61 5.52 -36.76
N LEU A 172 -16.30 6.17 -35.62
CA LEU A 172 -17.17 6.06 -34.47
C LEU A 172 -17.97 7.32 -34.15
N PRO A 173 -19.31 7.26 -34.19
CA PRO A 173 -20.14 8.18 -33.45
C PRO A 173 -19.87 7.95 -31.95
N ARG A 174 -19.35 8.99 -31.31
CA ARG A 174 -18.91 9.09 -29.90
C ARG A 174 -20.00 8.75 -28.87
N ARG A 175 -21.20 8.31 -29.30
CA ARG A 175 -22.44 8.44 -28.52
C ARG A 175 -23.12 7.14 -28.11
N ASN A 176 -22.65 5.94 -28.52
CA ASN A 176 -23.34 4.72 -28.14
C ASN A 176 -22.63 3.97 -26.99
N ARG A 177 -23.10 4.22 -25.74
CA ARG A 177 -22.61 3.60 -24.51
C ARG A 177 -22.62 2.06 -24.57
N ARG A 178 -23.62 1.48 -25.22
CA ARG A 178 -23.76 0.03 -25.40
C ARG A 178 -22.64 -0.55 -26.28
N SER A 179 -22.22 0.16 -27.32
CA SER A 179 -21.13 -0.29 -28.20
C SER A 179 -19.77 -0.21 -27.49
N LEU A 180 -19.55 0.81 -26.64
CA LEU A 180 -18.35 0.93 -25.81
C LEU A 180 -18.23 -0.24 -24.83
N TRP A 181 -19.33 -0.60 -24.15
CA TRP A 181 -19.35 -1.73 -23.23
C TRP A 181 -19.05 -3.05 -23.94
N ARG A 182 -19.66 -3.32 -25.12
CA ARG A 182 -19.42 -4.52 -25.89
C ARG A 182 -17.99 -4.63 -26.39
N ARG A 183 -17.34 -3.52 -26.73
CA ARG A 183 -15.92 -3.48 -27.11
C ARG A 183 -15.00 -3.70 -25.93
N ALA A 184 -15.30 -3.06 -24.80
CA ALA A 184 -14.55 -3.22 -23.57
C ALA A 184 -14.61 -4.68 -23.07
N SER A 185 -15.78 -5.31 -23.10
CA SER A 185 -15.94 -6.72 -22.72
C SER A 185 -15.20 -7.67 -23.65
N GLY A 186 -15.25 -7.43 -24.97
CA GLY A 186 -14.48 -8.20 -25.95
C GLY A 186 -12.95 -8.05 -25.74
N ALA A 187 -12.49 -6.83 -25.48
CA ALA A 187 -11.08 -6.58 -25.18
C ALA A 187 -10.63 -7.27 -23.88
N LEU A 188 -11.48 -7.27 -22.85
CA LEU A 188 -11.21 -7.98 -21.60
C LEU A 188 -11.17 -9.49 -21.79
N ALA A 189 -12.08 -10.07 -22.58
CA ALA A 189 -12.08 -11.50 -22.88
C ALA A 189 -10.77 -11.92 -23.60
N VAL A 190 -10.32 -11.15 -24.59
CA VAL A 190 -9.05 -11.39 -25.29
C VAL A 190 -7.85 -11.22 -24.34
N LEU A 191 -7.87 -10.20 -23.47
CA LEU A 191 -6.81 -9.99 -22.50
C LEU A 191 -6.73 -11.14 -21.50
N PHE A 192 -7.88 -11.62 -21.03
CA PHE A 192 -7.97 -12.78 -20.13
C PHE A 192 -7.43 -14.04 -20.80
N GLY A 193 -7.86 -14.38 -22.02
CA GLY A 193 -7.37 -15.53 -22.76
C GLY A 193 -5.86 -15.50 -22.96
N ARG A 194 -5.30 -14.34 -23.32
CA ARG A 194 -3.85 -14.16 -23.47
C ARG A 194 -3.09 -14.28 -22.14
N SER A 195 -3.64 -13.76 -21.06
CA SER A 195 -3.01 -13.87 -19.73
C SER A 195 -3.06 -15.31 -19.21
N TYR A 196 -4.14 -16.04 -19.48
CA TYR A 196 -4.27 -17.46 -19.13
C TYR A 196 -3.24 -18.32 -19.89
N ALA A 197 -3.18 -18.20 -21.21
CA ALA A 197 -2.20 -18.91 -22.02
C ALA A 197 -0.75 -18.59 -21.59
N ARG A 198 -0.50 -17.33 -21.20
CA ARG A 198 0.82 -16.93 -20.69
C ARG A 198 1.11 -17.58 -19.34
N ALA A 199 0.15 -17.63 -18.43
CA ALA A 199 0.32 -18.25 -17.12
C ALA A 199 0.67 -19.74 -17.25
N GLU A 200 -0.02 -20.44 -18.15
CA GLU A 200 0.25 -21.85 -18.47
C GLU A 200 1.65 -22.04 -19.07
N GLY A 201 2.05 -21.19 -20.02
CA GLY A 201 3.38 -21.22 -20.61
C GLY A 201 4.50 -20.96 -19.58
N VAL A 202 4.29 -20.00 -18.67
CA VAL A 202 5.24 -19.72 -17.59
C VAL A 202 5.33 -20.89 -16.62
N HIS A 203 4.19 -21.50 -16.25
CA HIS A 203 4.16 -22.67 -15.38
C HIS A 203 4.95 -23.84 -15.99
N ARG A 204 4.69 -24.19 -17.25
CA ARG A 204 5.44 -25.23 -17.97
C ARG A 204 6.95 -24.94 -18.01
N ALA A 205 7.33 -23.69 -18.29
CA ALA A 205 8.73 -23.29 -18.32
C ALA A 205 9.40 -23.37 -16.94
N MET A 206 8.68 -23.06 -15.85
CA MET A 206 9.19 -23.22 -14.48
C MET A 206 9.41 -24.70 -14.13
N VAL A 207 8.43 -25.56 -14.44
CA VAL A 207 8.54 -27.01 -14.20
C VAL A 207 9.73 -27.61 -14.98
N ALA A 208 9.89 -27.23 -16.25
CA ALA A 208 11.02 -27.66 -17.08
C ALA A 208 12.40 -27.23 -16.53
N ARG A 209 12.44 -26.13 -15.73
CA ARG A 209 13.65 -25.65 -15.04
C ARG A 209 13.82 -26.24 -13.64
N GLY A 210 13.05 -27.26 -13.25
CA GLY A 210 13.14 -27.93 -11.96
C GLY A 210 12.51 -27.14 -10.81
N PHE A 211 11.53 -26.28 -11.08
CA PHE A 211 10.84 -25.53 -10.05
C PHE A 211 10.14 -26.46 -9.04
N ARG A 212 10.43 -26.31 -7.76
CA ARG A 212 9.93 -27.13 -6.64
C ARG A 212 8.90 -26.42 -5.75
N GLY A 213 8.23 -25.39 -6.25
CA GLY A 213 7.18 -24.69 -5.49
C GLY A 213 7.69 -23.56 -4.61
N ASP A 214 8.94 -23.15 -4.73
CA ASP A 214 9.51 -22.05 -3.97
C ASP A 214 10.39 -21.13 -4.82
N PHE A 215 10.25 -19.82 -4.61
CA PHE A 215 11.20 -18.84 -5.15
C PHE A 215 12.31 -18.63 -4.13
N LEU A 216 13.55 -18.83 -4.55
CA LEU A 216 14.71 -18.47 -3.76
C LEU A 216 14.64 -16.96 -3.44
N SER A 217 14.55 -16.63 -2.17
CA SER A 217 14.67 -15.25 -1.74
C SER A 217 16.10 -14.77 -2.02
N SER A 218 16.25 -13.74 -2.83
CA SER A 218 17.57 -13.20 -3.21
C SER A 218 18.31 -12.52 -2.05
N ARG A 219 17.67 -12.33 -0.91
CA ARG A 219 18.28 -11.83 0.33
C ARG A 219 17.79 -12.67 1.51
N PRO A 220 18.64 -13.51 2.12
CA PRO A 220 18.35 -14.07 3.43
C PRO A 220 18.32 -12.90 4.42
N THR A 221 17.15 -12.54 4.89
CA THR A 221 16.99 -11.54 5.94
C THR A 221 17.30 -12.20 7.26
N SER A 222 18.53 -12.02 7.74
CA SER A 222 18.87 -12.36 9.13
C SER A 222 18.43 -11.19 10.01
N PHE A 223 17.57 -11.46 10.96
CA PHE A 223 17.13 -10.48 11.95
C PHE A 223 18.34 -10.10 12.84
N THR A 224 18.79 -8.87 12.72
CA THR A 224 20.00 -8.39 13.39
C THR A 224 19.65 -7.78 14.76
N ALA A 225 20.59 -7.76 15.72
CA ALA A 225 20.39 -7.10 17.01
C ALA A 225 19.94 -5.63 16.87
N GLN A 226 20.36 -4.97 15.82
CA GLN A 226 19.91 -3.61 15.49
C GLN A 226 18.42 -3.51 15.11
N ASP A 227 17.81 -4.57 14.58
CA ASP A 227 16.38 -4.60 14.25
C ASP A 227 15.53 -4.79 15.51
N TRP A 228 16.08 -5.51 16.51
CA TRP A 228 15.49 -5.59 17.84
C TRP A 228 15.51 -4.25 18.56
N LEU A 229 16.62 -3.51 18.50
CA LEU A 229 16.72 -2.14 19.06
C LEU A 229 15.74 -1.19 18.37
N TYR A 230 15.60 -1.29 17.05
CA TYR A 230 14.61 -0.51 16.30
C TYR A 230 13.18 -0.81 16.76
N LEU A 231 12.81 -2.09 16.88
CA LEU A 231 11.49 -2.53 17.36
C LEU A 231 11.23 -2.09 18.81
N ALA A 232 12.20 -2.25 19.69
CA ALA A 232 12.09 -1.81 21.09
C ALA A 232 11.93 -0.27 21.17
N GLY A 233 12.73 0.48 20.44
CA GLY A 233 12.67 1.94 20.41
C GLY A 233 11.34 2.46 19.83
N THR A 234 10.86 1.90 18.73
CA THR A 234 9.56 2.25 18.15
C THR A 234 8.41 1.83 19.05
N GLY A 235 8.49 0.64 19.68
CA GLY A 235 7.48 0.18 20.65
C GLY A 235 7.37 1.08 21.87
N LEU A 236 8.50 1.50 22.46
CA LEU A 236 8.54 2.46 23.57
C LEU A 236 7.99 3.83 23.16
N ALA A 237 8.33 4.32 21.97
CA ALA A 237 7.80 5.57 21.46
C ALA A 237 6.28 5.53 21.24
N ILE A 238 5.75 4.40 20.74
CA ILE A 238 4.31 4.18 20.56
C ILE A 238 3.60 4.13 21.93
N LEU A 239 4.16 3.43 22.90
CA LEU A 239 3.62 3.37 24.27
C LEU A 239 3.66 4.75 24.92
N GLY A 240 4.76 5.49 24.78
CA GLY A 240 4.89 6.87 25.27
C GLY A 240 3.84 7.80 24.68
N ALA A 241 3.63 7.74 23.36
CA ALA A 241 2.59 8.51 22.67
C ALA A 241 1.19 8.15 23.18
N ARG A 242 0.93 6.88 23.50
CA ARG A 242 -0.34 6.45 24.07
C ARG A 242 -0.55 6.95 25.51
N TYR A 243 0.49 6.95 26.33
CA TYR A 243 0.41 7.51 27.71
C TYR A 243 0.23 9.02 27.72
N LEU A 244 0.71 9.73 26.70
CA LEU A 244 0.52 11.17 26.54
C LEU A 244 -0.87 11.52 25.97
N ALA A 245 -1.53 10.60 25.26
CA ALA A 245 -2.84 10.83 24.67
C ALA A 245 -3.93 11.32 25.68
N PRO A 246 -4.05 10.78 26.91
CA PRO A 246 -5.04 11.26 27.88
C PRO A 246 -4.74 12.66 28.43
N VAL A 247 -3.51 13.16 28.32
CA VAL A 247 -3.15 14.52 28.76
C VAL A 247 -3.75 15.59 27.84
N TRP A 248 -4.10 15.22 26.60
CA TRP A 248 -4.65 16.11 25.58
C TRP A 248 -6.18 15.95 25.40
N GLN A 249 -6.84 15.21 26.26
CA GLN A 249 -8.30 15.04 26.32
C GLN A 249 -8.95 16.10 27.20
#